data_06313bc805e81c188a4612bf632f4732
#
_entry.id   06313bc805e81c188a4612bf632f4732
#
_cell.length_a   1.000
_cell.length_b   1.000
_cell.length_c   1.000
_cell.angle_alpha   90.00
_cell.angle_beta   90.00
_cell.angle_gamma   90.00
#
_symmetry.space_group_name_H-M   'P 1'
#
loop_
_entity.id
_entity.type
_entity.pdbx_description
1 polymer ?
#
loop_
_entity_poly.entity_id
_entity_poly.type
_entity_poly.pdbx_seq_one_letter_code
_entity_poly.pdbx_strand_id
1 'polypeptide(L)'
;MNREERRAAVKKLTKKGLTKESAITFVKRIDSITTNRITTWEGEKVTLDYNRIISYPDWKQMREDYRNWVTEHKNDIFTVEFDPLKKDRQTADYNSLVQFVEDETKPKWLFWAGDLIPVEGQTRPVTDKEKLVKEFNEKIDSILSKME
;
A
#
# COMPACT_ATOMS: atom_id res chain seq x y z
N MET A 1 10.72 3.63 -7.82
CA MET A 1 11.62 4.32 -8.78
C MET A 1 11.12 4.18 -10.20
N ASN A 2 11.19 5.24 -11.00
CA ASN A 2 10.96 5.15 -12.42
C ASN A 2 12.20 4.63 -13.16
N ARG A 3 12.08 4.44 -14.47
CA ARG A 3 13.17 3.89 -15.30
C ARG A 3 14.42 4.78 -15.32
N GLU A 4 14.24 6.09 -15.37
CA GLU A 4 15.34 7.05 -15.36
C GLU A 4 16.07 7.07 -14.03
N GLU A 5 15.34 7.05 -12.94
CA GLU A 5 15.91 6.99 -11.59
C GLU A 5 16.72 5.71 -11.38
N ARG A 6 16.21 4.56 -11.86
CA ARG A 6 16.93 3.28 -11.80
C ARG A 6 18.22 3.31 -12.60
N ARG A 7 18.20 3.86 -13.81
CA ARG A 7 19.40 4.02 -14.64
C ARG A 7 20.44 4.93 -13.99
N ALA A 8 19.98 6.04 -13.43
CA ALA A 8 20.86 6.98 -12.72
C ALA A 8 21.51 6.33 -11.49
N ALA A 9 20.74 5.54 -10.71
CA ALA A 9 21.26 4.83 -9.56
C ALA A 9 22.29 3.78 -9.94
N VAL A 10 22.04 2.98 -10.99
CA VAL A 10 22.99 1.98 -11.51
C VAL A 10 24.27 2.66 -11.97
N LYS A 11 24.18 3.76 -12.71
CA LYS A 11 25.33 4.51 -13.20
C LYS A 11 26.19 5.06 -12.05
N LYS A 12 25.53 5.60 -11.02
CA LYS A 12 26.19 6.11 -9.82
C LYS A 12 26.97 5.02 -9.10
N LEU A 13 26.35 3.85 -8.90
CA LEU A 13 26.98 2.71 -8.22
C LEU A 13 28.13 2.14 -9.05
N THR A 14 28.00 2.07 -10.36
CA THR A 14 29.07 1.61 -11.26
C THR A 14 30.29 2.53 -11.20
N LYS A 15 30.07 3.84 -11.16
CA LYS A 15 31.16 4.81 -10.98
C LYS A 15 31.90 4.67 -9.64
N LYS A 16 31.24 4.12 -8.64
CA LYS A 16 31.79 3.89 -7.31
C LYS A 16 32.48 2.53 -7.15
N GLY A 17 32.68 1.79 -8.23
CA GLY A 17 33.44 0.55 -8.26
C GLY A 17 32.63 -0.73 -8.23
N LEU A 18 31.30 -0.66 -8.16
CA LEU A 18 30.43 -1.84 -8.29
C LEU A 18 30.41 -2.34 -9.74
N THR A 19 30.36 -3.64 -9.93
CA THR A 19 30.12 -4.17 -11.27
C THR A 19 28.71 -3.79 -11.74
N LYS A 20 28.52 -3.68 -13.04
CA LYS A 20 27.21 -3.35 -13.61
C LYS A 20 26.11 -4.31 -13.15
N GLU A 21 26.42 -5.60 -13.11
CA GLU A 21 25.50 -6.64 -12.68
C GLU A 21 25.11 -6.50 -11.20
N SER A 22 26.09 -6.26 -10.33
CA SER A 22 25.83 -6.02 -8.91
C SER A 22 25.02 -4.77 -8.67
N ALA A 23 25.30 -3.69 -9.40
CA ALA A 23 24.55 -2.44 -9.32
C ALA A 23 23.10 -2.62 -9.75
N ILE A 24 22.85 -3.33 -10.84
CA ILE A 24 21.49 -3.63 -11.33
C ILE A 24 20.71 -4.46 -10.31
N THR A 25 21.31 -5.53 -9.80
CA THR A 25 20.69 -6.39 -8.79
C THR A 25 20.32 -5.61 -7.54
N PHE A 26 21.22 -4.76 -7.09
CA PHE A 26 21.03 -3.94 -5.91
C PHE A 26 19.87 -2.94 -6.08
N VAL A 27 19.85 -2.21 -7.21
CA VAL A 27 18.78 -1.25 -7.52
C VAL A 27 17.42 -1.95 -7.64
N LYS A 28 17.35 -3.10 -8.30
CA LYS A 28 16.12 -3.89 -8.41
C LYS A 28 15.59 -4.33 -7.04
N ARG A 29 16.49 -4.71 -6.15
CA ARG A 29 16.12 -5.13 -4.79
C ARG A 29 15.52 -3.97 -4.00
N ILE A 30 16.13 -2.81 -4.04
CA ILE A 30 15.61 -1.60 -3.39
C ILE A 30 14.27 -1.21 -4.00
N ASP A 31 14.17 -1.20 -5.33
CA ASP A 31 12.97 -0.85 -6.06
C ASP A 31 11.80 -1.77 -5.68
N SER A 32 12.03 -3.08 -5.59
CA SER A 32 10.99 -4.04 -5.19
C SER A 32 10.49 -3.78 -3.76
N ILE A 33 11.35 -3.29 -2.87
CA ILE A 33 10.97 -2.94 -1.50
C ILE A 33 10.15 -1.64 -1.47
N THR A 34 10.47 -0.68 -2.34
CA THR A 34 9.86 0.66 -2.34
C THR A 34 8.60 0.78 -3.18
N THR A 35 8.40 -0.11 -4.18
CA THR A 35 7.27 -0.01 -5.12
C THR A 35 5.98 -0.68 -4.66
N ASN A 36 5.94 -1.31 -3.50
CA ASN A 36 4.68 -1.79 -2.93
C ASN A 36 3.81 -0.58 -2.57
N ARG A 37 2.86 -0.29 -3.46
CA ARG A 37 1.92 0.82 -3.25
C ARG A 37 1.13 0.60 -1.98
N ILE A 38 1.29 1.52 -1.05
CA ILE A 38 0.50 1.57 0.16
C ILE A 38 -0.77 2.34 -0.16
N THR A 39 -1.93 1.68 -0.11
CA THR A 39 -3.23 2.33 -0.32
C THR A 39 -3.97 2.54 0.99
N THR A 40 -3.82 1.64 1.94
CA THR A 40 -4.47 1.74 3.24
C THR A 40 -3.64 1.06 4.33
N TRP A 41 -3.94 1.39 5.59
CA TRP A 41 -3.33 0.78 6.77
C TRP A 41 -4.40 0.54 7.83
N GLU A 42 -4.13 -0.33 8.76
CA GLU A 42 -5.05 -0.60 9.88
C GLU A 42 -5.23 0.65 10.73
N GLY A 43 -6.48 1.01 11.00
CA GLY A 43 -6.82 2.22 11.73
C GLY A 43 -7.05 3.46 10.84
N GLU A 44 -6.82 3.37 9.54
CA GLU A 44 -7.14 4.48 8.63
C GLU A 44 -8.63 4.76 8.61
N LYS A 45 -8.99 6.05 8.62
CA LYS A 45 -10.37 6.49 8.42
C LYS A 45 -10.63 6.65 6.93
N VAL A 46 -11.69 6.00 6.45
CA VAL A 46 -12.05 5.97 5.04
C VAL A 46 -13.54 6.11 4.86
N THR A 47 -13.95 6.47 3.64
CA THR A 47 -15.33 6.37 3.18
C THR A 47 -15.37 5.42 1.98
N LEU A 48 -16.55 4.91 1.66
CA LEU A 48 -16.72 4.09 0.46
C LEU A 48 -16.68 4.96 -0.79
N ASP A 49 -15.95 4.52 -1.81
CA ASP A 49 -16.05 5.10 -3.16
C ASP A 49 -17.32 4.54 -3.84
N TYR A 50 -18.45 5.07 -3.44
CA TYR A 50 -19.76 4.58 -3.86
C TYR A 50 -19.91 4.56 -5.38
N ASN A 51 -19.52 5.63 -6.05
CA ASN A 51 -19.63 5.74 -7.50
C ASN A 51 -18.80 4.66 -8.23
N ARG A 52 -17.63 4.35 -7.70
CA ARG A 52 -16.78 3.28 -8.23
C ARG A 52 -17.40 1.90 -7.98
N ILE A 53 -17.90 1.65 -6.78
CA ILE A 53 -18.49 0.37 -6.40
C ILE A 53 -19.71 0.05 -7.28
N ILE A 54 -20.63 1.00 -7.46
CA ILE A 54 -21.83 0.79 -8.28
C ILE A 54 -21.53 0.72 -9.77
N SER A 55 -20.36 1.16 -10.21
CA SER A 55 -19.96 1.12 -11.62
C SER A 55 -19.49 -0.25 -12.10
N TYR A 56 -19.23 -1.17 -11.19
CA TYR A 56 -18.83 -2.52 -11.57
C TYR A 56 -19.93 -3.24 -12.35
N PRO A 57 -19.58 -3.95 -13.45
CA PRO A 57 -20.56 -4.60 -14.30
C PRO A 57 -21.46 -5.61 -13.58
N ASP A 58 -20.96 -6.23 -12.50
CA ASP A 58 -21.67 -7.23 -11.71
C ASP A 58 -22.43 -6.65 -10.51
N TRP A 59 -22.44 -5.33 -10.34
CA TRP A 59 -23.12 -4.68 -9.21
C TRP A 59 -24.57 -5.11 -9.07
N LYS A 60 -25.35 -5.13 -10.16
CA LYS A 60 -26.76 -5.48 -10.16
C LYS A 60 -27.01 -6.96 -9.80
N GLN A 61 -25.98 -7.79 -9.97
CA GLN A 61 -26.04 -9.22 -9.68
C GLN A 61 -25.57 -9.57 -8.27
N MET A 62 -25.03 -8.60 -7.55
CA MET A 62 -24.62 -8.79 -6.16
C MET A 62 -25.82 -8.95 -5.24
N ARG A 63 -25.60 -9.55 -4.08
CA ARG A 63 -26.63 -9.76 -3.07
C ARG A 63 -27.31 -8.45 -2.71
N GLU A 64 -28.63 -8.50 -2.55
CA GLU A 64 -29.43 -7.33 -2.21
C GLU A 64 -29.02 -6.73 -0.85
N ASP A 65 -28.76 -7.58 0.15
CA ASP A 65 -28.30 -7.11 1.47
C ASP A 65 -26.98 -6.36 1.41
N TYR A 66 -26.04 -6.81 0.58
CA TYR A 66 -24.76 -6.09 0.34
C TYR A 66 -25.01 -4.74 -0.32
N ARG A 67 -25.81 -4.70 -1.39
CA ARG A 67 -26.11 -3.46 -2.12
C ARG A 67 -26.83 -2.45 -1.22
N ASN A 68 -27.75 -2.89 -0.41
CA ASN A 68 -28.45 -2.04 0.55
C ASN A 68 -27.50 -1.49 1.60
N TRP A 69 -26.61 -2.32 2.14
CA TRP A 69 -25.62 -1.90 3.13
C TRP A 69 -24.70 -0.82 2.57
N VAL A 70 -24.17 -1.02 1.36
CA VAL A 70 -23.30 -0.04 0.69
C VAL A 70 -24.05 1.29 0.47
N THR A 71 -25.29 1.22 0.01
CA THR A 71 -26.10 2.41 -0.25
C THR A 71 -26.41 3.19 1.03
N GLU A 72 -26.75 2.49 2.11
CA GLU A 72 -27.05 3.09 3.40
C GLU A 72 -25.83 3.77 4.04
N HIS A 73 -24.64 3.21 3.82
CA HIS A 73 -23.40 3.65 4.46
C HIS A 73 -22.47 4.43 3.55
N LYS A 74 -22.91 4.83 2.38
CA LYS A 74 -22.07 5.50 1.36
C LYS A 74 -21.39 6.80 1.83
N ASN A 75 -21.95 7.46 2.85
CA ASN A 75 -21.41 8.71 3.39
C ASN A 75 -20.79 8.54 4.78
N ASP A 76 -20.77 7.33 5.31
CA ASP A 76 -20.25 7.07 6.64
C ASP A 76 -18.72 6.94 6.62
N ILE A 77 -18.11 7.34 7.73
CA ILE A 77 -16.67 7.18 7.96
C ILE A 77 -16.44 5.87 8.69
N PHE A 78 -15.55 5.05 8.14
CA PHE A 78 -15.18 3.75 8.71
C PHE A 78 -13.70 3.71 9.09
N THR A 79 -13.38 2.82 10.02
CA THR A 79 -12.00 2.52 10.42
C THR A 79 -11.59 1.20 9.80
N VAL A 80 -10.52 1.21 9.02
CA VAL A 80 -10.00 0.01 8.36
C VAL A 80 -9.47 -0.97 9.42
N GLU A 81 -9.86 -2.23 9.26
CA GLU A 81 -9.40 -3.35 10.07
C GLU A 81 -8.95 -4.47 9.13
N PHE A 82 -7.79 -5.03 9.40
CA PHE A 82 -7.31 -6.19 8.66
C PHE A 82 -7.82 -7.48 9.30
N ASP A 83 -7.86 -8.55 8.50
CA ASP A 83 -8.22 -9.88 8.98
C ASP A 83 -7.31 -10.26 10.15
N PRO A 84 -7.86 -10.59 11.33
CA PRO A 84 -7.07 -10.98 12.51
C PRO A 84 -6.12 -12.17 12.27
N LEU A 85 -6.40 -12.99 11.25
CA LEU A 85 -5.54 -14.12 10.88
C LEU A 85 -4.29 -13.70 10.10
N LYS A 86 -4.22 -12.43 9.67
CA LYS A 86 -3.10 -11.87 8.89
C LYS A 86 -2.40 -10.76 9.66
N LYS A 87 -2.01 -11.05 10.89
CA LYS A 87 -1.46 -10.08 11.86
C LYS A 87 -0.18 -9.37 11.43
N ASP A 88 0.59 -9.97 10.49
CA ASP A 88 1.86 -9.40 10.04
C ASP A 88 1.69 -8.29 9.01
N ARG A 89 0.48 -8.04 8.57
CA ARG A 89 0.20 -7.04 7.56
C ARG A 89 -0.02 -5.67 8.20
N GLN A 90 0.83 -4.70 7.85
CA GLN A 90 0.71 -3.31 8.30
C GLN A 90 0.00 -2.42 7.28
N THR A 91 0.05 -2.79 6.01
CA THR A 91 -0.53 -2.04 4.90
C THR A 91 -1.17 -2.97 3.89
N ALA A 92 -2.10 -2.44 3.10
CA ALA A 92 -2.77 -3.18 2.05
C ALA A 92 -2.78 -2.37 0.75
N ASP A 93 -2.56 -3.04 -0.37
CA ASP A 93 -2.64 -2.44 -1.70
C ASP A 93 -4.07 -2.49 -2.26
N TYR A 94 -4.26 -2.05 -3.52
CA TYR A 94 -5.56 -2.00 -4.19
C TYR A 94 -6.31 -3.32 -4.23
N ASN A 95 -5.57 -4.42 -4.33
CA ASN A 95 -6.13 -5.76 -4.55
C ASN A 95 -6.29 -6.53 -3.25
N SER A 96 -6.09 -5.88 -2.11
CA SER A 96 -6.29 -6.48 -0.80
C SER A 96 -7.70 -6.23 -0.29
N LEU A 97 -8.27 -7.22 0.40
CA LEU A 97 -9.57 -7.09 1.04
C LEU A 97 -9.39 -6.61 2.48
N VAL A 98 -10.21 -5.66 2.87
CA VAL A 98 -10.26 -5.11 4.22
C VAL A 98 -11.70 -5.11 4.74
N GLN A 99 -11.85 -4.98 6.03
CA GLN A 99 -13.13 -4.86 6.71
C GLN A 99 -13.15 -3.61 7.58
N PHE A 100 -14.27 -3.32 8.24
CA PHE A 100 -14.40 -2.12 9.05
C PHE A 100 -14.73 -2.46 10.49
N VAL A 101 -14.12 -1.73 11.41
CA VAL A 101 -14.38 -1.87 12.85
C VAL A 101 -15.85 -1.63 13.18
N GLU A 102 -16.47 -0.64 12.53
CA GLU A 102 -17.85 -0.22 12.77
C GLU A 102 -18.90 -1.14 12.14
N ASP A 103 -18.50 -2.07 11.28
CA ASP A 103 -19.41 -3.04 10.67
C ASP A 103 -19.85 -4.09 11.68
N GLU A 104 -21.14 -4.15 11.96
CA GLU A 104 -21.73 -5.08 12.93
C GLU A 104 -22.23 -6.38 12.31
N THR A 105 -22.14 -6.53 10.99
CA THR A 105 -22.57 -7.77 10.31
C THR A 105 -21.66 -8.95 10.65
N LYS A 106 -22.24 -10.14 10.60
CA LYS A 106 -21.51 -11.38 10.93
C LYS A 106 -21.75 -12.44 9.84
N PRO A 107 -20.73 -12.76 9.02
CA PRO A 107 -19.38 -12.13 8.95
C PRO A 107 -19.43 -10.69 8.40
N LYS A 108 -18.41 -9.90 8.72
CA LYS A 108 -18.29 -8.55 8.21
C LYS A 108 -18.14 -8.53 6.70
N TRP A 109 -18.64 -7.47 6.04
CA TRP A 109 -18.43 -7.27 4.62
C TRP A 109 -16.96 -6.98 4.34
N LEU A 110 -16.47 -7.50 3.22
CA LEU A 110 -15.11 -7.26 2.74
C LEU A 110 -15.14 -6.31 1.56
N PHE A 111 -14.18 -5.40 1.53
CA PHE A 111 -14.03 -4.41 0.46
C PHE A 111 -12.61 -4.43 -0.07
N TRP A 112 -12.48 -4.22 -1.37
CA TRP A 112 -11.17 -3.97 -1.94
C TRP A 112 -10.64 -2.62 -1.42
N ALA A 113 -9.38 -2.58 -1.01
CA ALA A 113 -8.77 -1.32 -0.53
C ALA A 113 -8.84 -0.21 -1.58
N GLY A 114 -8.77 -0.57 -2.88
CA GLY A 114 -8.92 0.38 -3.98
C GLY A 114 -10.30 1.03 -4.12
N ASP A 115 -11.32 0.49 -3.44
CA ASP A 115 -12.68 1.05 -3.43
C ASP A 115 -12.97 1.99 -2.27
N LEU A 116 -11.91 2.39 -1.55
CA LEU A 116 -12.01 3.27 -0.39
C LEU A 116 -11.39 4.62 -0.68
N ILE A 117 -12.01 5.67 -0.11
CA ILE A 117 -11.48 7.04 -0.21
C ILE A 117 -10.97 7.43 1.18
N PRO A 118 -9.67 7.75 1.32
CA PRO A 118 -9.13 8.17 2.62
C PRO A 118 -9.69 9.53 3.04
N VAL A 119 -9.99 9.66 4.32
CA VAL A 119 -10.33 10.94 4.92
C VAL A 119 -9.06 11.79 5.01
N GLU A 120 -9.14 13.06 4.65
CA GLU A 120 -7.99 13.97 4.65
C GLU A 120 -7.44 14.23 6.06
N GLY A 121 -6.18 14.60 6.13
CA GLY A 121 -5.53 15.02 7.37
C GLY A 121 -4.96 13.92 8.24
N GLN A 122 -4.98 12.69 7.77
CA GLN A 122 -4.41 11.56 8.51
C GLN A 122 -2.92 11.41 8.24
N THR A 123 -2.19 10.99 9.27
CA THR A 123 -0.76 10.68 9.16
C THR A 123 -0.59 9.17 9.00
N ARG A 124 0.01 8.76 7.89
CA ARG A 124 0.31 7.36 7.62
C ARG A 124 1.41 6.88 8.59
N PRO A 125 1.22 5.74 9.28
CA PRO A 125 2.27 5.17 10.12
C PRO A 125 3.47 4.71 9.28
N VAL A 126 4.66 4.80 9.86
CA VAL A 126 5.88 4.27 9.25
C VAL A 126 5.91 2.76 9.44
N THR A 127 5.98 2.02 8.33
CA THR A 127 6.02 0.55 8.37
C THR A 127 7.44 0.05 8.65
N ASP A 128 7.56 -1.20 9.10
CA ASP A 128 8.85 -1.86 9.30
C ASP A 128 9.64 -1.93 8.00
N LYS A 129 8.94 -2.11 6.88
CA LYS A 129 9.51 -2.13 5.54
C LYS A 129 10.15 -0.78 5.17
N GLU A 130 9.47 0.32 5.48
CA GLU A 130 10.00 1.66 5.25
C GLU A 130 11.21 1.96 6.13
N LYS A 131 11.20 1.51 7.38
CA LYS A 131 12.36 1.62 8.29
C LYS A 131 13.56 0.88 7.71
N LEU A 132 13.33 -0.32 7.18
CA LEU A 132 14.38 -1.13 6.54
C LEU A 132 14.96 -0.43 5.31
N VAL A 133 14.12 0.18 4.47
CA VAL A 133 14.56 0.95 3.30
C VAL A 133 15.42 2.13 3.73
N LYS A 134 15.01 2.85 4.77
CA LYS A 134 15.79 3.97 5.32
C LYS A 134 17.18 3.51 5.80
N GLU A 135 17.26 2.41 6.53
CA GLU A 135 18.53 1.82 6.98
C GLU A 135 19.41 1.42 5.80
N PHE A 136 18.82 0.84 4.76
CA PHE A 136 19.54 0.48 3.54
C PHE A 136 20.12 1.70 2.85
N ASN A 137 19.35 2.77 2.70
CA ASN A 137 19.80 4.01 2.08
C ASN A 137 20.95 4.66 2.87
N GLU A 138 20.85 4.65 4.20
CA GLU A 138 21.93 5.14 5.07
C GLU A 138 23.21 4.33 4.91
N LYS A 139 23.09 2.99 4.81
CA LYS A 139 24.22 2.10 4.54
C LYS A 139 24.88 2.37 3.19
N ILE A 140 24.08 2.58 2.15
CA ILE A 140 24.56 2.91 0.81
C ILE A 140 25.35 4.21 0.85
N ASP A 141 24.79 5.25 1.45
CA ASP A 141 25.42 6.56 1.55
C ASP A 141 26.74 6.46 2.33
N SER A 142 26.77 5.67 3.39
CA SER A 142 27.99 5.42 4.16
C SER A 142 29.08 4.72 3.32
N ILE A 143 28.70 3.71 2.55
CA ILE A 143 29.63 2.98 1.67
C ILE A 143 30.15 3.92 0.58
N LEU A 144 29.30 4.71 -0.05
CA LEU A 144 29.68 5.65 -1.10
C LEU A 144 30.62 6.74 -0.56
N SER A 145 30.38 7.21 0.66
CA SER A 145 31.28 8.19 1.32
C SER A 145 32.67 7.63 1.58
N LYS A 146 32.77 6.35 1.96
CA LYS A 146 34.05 5.66 2.20
C LYS A 146 34.83 5.39 0.92
N MET A 147 34.17 5.33 -0.22
CA MET A 147 34.79 5.06 -1.52
C MET A 147 35.30 6.36 -2.21
N GLU A 148 34.94 7.48 -1.67
CA GLU A 148 35.47 8.76 -2.11
C GLU A 148 36.89 8.99 -1.53
#